data_36a2a8cc4c06672244b6bc181a6b69e9
#
_entry.id   36a2a8cc4c06672244b6bc181a6b69e9
#
_cell.length_a   1.000
_cell.length_b   1.000
_cell.length_c   1.000
_cell.angle_alpha   90.00
_cell.angle_beta   90.00
_cell.angle_gamma   90.00
#
_symmetry.space_group_name_H-M   'P 1'
#
loop_
_entity.id
_entity.type
_entity.pdbx_description
1 polymer ?
#
loop_
_entity_poly.entity_id
_entity_poly.type
_entity_poly.pdbx_seq_one_letter_code
_entity_poly.pdbx_strand_id
1 'polypeptide(L)'
;MKGKIWSCIYTELKLWFRAAPPGILVLVVVMLLRMTGRMQSLELMFLDKMLYLRPPEQLDERVVIVGIDSKDIESVKQYPIPDGKIAELLTKLESYEPRAIGLDLFKNVPVQPGGEQLSRVLREKTNIIGIEKILPPEEVSPHKSLSSEQVGFSDLLNDEDSKFRRYFLHTPDPKNPQNPEKDKYSLALRLVIQYLKEEETSLENGINDPDTIMIRGKELPQITSHFGGYVDVDDGGLSILINFRNSPRPFRVVSLRDVLDGKVCANSLRDRIILIGNRNMSAGDIFYTSAVPTSKVRGQIYGVEYHAHVVSSILSYVFDNRPMLNSWGDLGEYLWIIFWGFVPIALGRITQSVWGNLLSVGVAIICLCGYGYVMLWLWGIWIPIAPNLIILAVNSVGLSAFAFYQHDKFLRSQIEERQNAIEYTFNVIHNGPLQTLAYGLRHMRAKDIPYEQLICEFEKLNQEIREISEFLKLEAIGKKEVLLLGSGLILDLNRPLHDLLYEVYSSTLERKGFECFETLKVKVRDFAPIDEKYLNKKQKRGICLFLEEALCNVGKHAQGVKRVQAWGAYSANQYKLWVKDNGAGIKSNLENKGTKNSKALAKRLKGNFHRESITPRGTICELSWMPTKYL
;
A
#
# COMPACT_ATOMS: atom_id res chain seq x y z
N MET A 1 11.30 -30.54 19.74
CA MET A 1 11.33 -29.13 19.45
C MET A 1 11.31 -28.79 17.95
N LYS A 2 12.11 -29.44 17.08
CA LYS A 2 12.16 -29.15 15.63
C LYS A 2 10.79 -29.25 14.90
N GLY A 3 9.96 -30.25 15.20
CA GLY A 3 8.64 -30.42 14.53
C GLY A 3 7.61 -29.33 14.85
N LYS A 4 7.63 -28.73 16.06
CA LYS A 4 6.74 -27.62 16.43
C LYS A 4 7.11 -26.31 15.73
N ILE A 5 8.41 -26.08 15.50
CA ILE A 5 8.91 -24.89 14.80
C ILE A 5 8.51 -24.97 13.32
N TRP A 6 8.69 -26.11 12.67
CA TRP A 6 8.31 -26.32 11.27
C TRP A 6 6.78 -26.23 11.05
N SER A 7 5.96 -26.77 11.96
CA SER A 7 4.50 -26.61 11.87
C SER A 7 4.06 -25.17 12.06
N CYS A 8 4.73 -24.41 12.93
CA CYS A 8 4.46 -22.99 13.12
C CYS A 8 4.84 -22.18 11.86
N ILE A 9 6.04 -22.42 11.31
CA ILE A 9 6.50 -21.78 10.07
C ILE A 9 5.58 -22.11 8.89
N TYR A 10 5.16 -23.36 8.74
CA TYR A 10 4.25 -23.74 7.66
C TYR A 10 2.87 -23.11 7.79
N THR A 11 2.34 -23.01 9.01
CA THR A 11 1.06 -22.32 9.27
C THR A 11 1.18 -20.83 8.99
N GLU A 12 2.30 -20.22 9.38
CA GLU A 12 2.60 -18.82 9.10
C GLU A 12 2.71 -18.56 7.59
N LEU A 13 3.49 -19.35 6.86
CA LEU A 13 3.60 -19.25 5.39
C LEU A 13 2.24 -19.37 4.70
N LYS A 14 1.39 -20.32 5.12
CA LYS A 14 0.06 -20.50 4.54
C LYS A 14 -0.87 -19.30 4.77
N LEU A 15 -0.72 -18.60 5.89
CA LEU A 15 -1.43 -17.36 6.18
C LEU A 15 -0.88 -16.18 5.37
N TRP A 16 0.45 -16.11 5.20
CA TRP A 16 1.09 -15.15 4.30
C TRP A 16 0.60 -15.30 2.86
N PHE A 17 0.54 -16.52 2.33
CA PHE A 17 0.03 -16.83 0.99
C PHE A 17 -1.45 -16.44 0.78
N ARG A 18 -2.22 -16.21 1.83
CA ARG A 18 -3.63 -15.76 1.73
C ARG A 18 -3.81 -14.24 1.86
N ALA A 19 -2.97 -13.59 2.64
CA ALA A 19 -3.05 -12.14 2.90
C ALA A 19 -2.16 -11.29 1.97
N ALA A 20 -1.05 -11.87 1.47
CA ALA A 20 -0.08 -11.18 0.63
C ALA A 20 -0.54 -10.87 -0.81
N PRO A 21 -1.35 -11.72 -1.51
CA PRO A 21 -1.65 -11.48 -2.93
C PRO A 21 -2.21 -10.10 -3.25
N PRO A 22 -3.18 -9.54 -2.50
CA PRO A 22 -3.67 -8.18 -2.76
C PRO A 22 -2.58 -7.11 -2.60
N GLY A 23 -1.74 -7.25 -1.56
CA GLY A 23 -0.65 -6.31 -1.30
C GLY A 23 0.47 -6.38 -2.35
N ILE A 24 0.79 -7.58 -2.82
CA ILE A 24 1.75 -7.80 -3.92
C ILE A 24 1.19 -7.22 -5.22
N LEU A 25 -0.10 -7.37 -5.49
CA LEU A 25 -0.72 -6.78 -6.68
C LEU A 25 -0.57 -5.25 -6.67
N VAL A 26 -0.83 -4.59 -5.55
CA VAL A 26 -0.63 -3.15 -5.39
C VAL A 26 0.82 -2.76 -5.64
N LEU A 27 1.78 -3.52 -5.08
CA LEU A 27 3.20 -3.30 -5.30
C LEU A 27 3.55 -3.37 -6.80
N VAL A 28 3.11 -4.43 -7.48
CA VAL A 28 3.36 -4.62 -8.93
C VAL A 28 2.74 -3.47 -9.74
N VAL A 29 1.50 -3.08 -9.45
CA VAL A 29 0.85 -1.95 -10.15
C VAL A 29 1.61 -0.64 -9.94
N VAL A 30 2.03 -0.35 -8.71
CA VAL A 30 2.80 0.88 -8.42
C VAL A 30 4.16 0.85 -9.11
N MET A 31 4.86 -0.29 -9.14
CA MET A 31 6.11 -0.44 -9.88
C MET A 31 5.90 -0.19 -11.38
N LEU A 32 4.85 -0.75 -11.99
CA LEU A 32 4.53 -0.52 -13.41
C LEU A 32 4.20 0.95 -13.69
N LEU A 33 3.43 1.61 -12.81
CA LEU A 33 3.13 3.04 -12.93
C LEU A 33 4.40 3.90 -12.84
N ARG A 34 5.36 3.51 -11.98
CA ARG A 34 6.64 4.19 -11.88
C ARG A 34 7.50 3.96 -13.13
N MET A 35 7.63 2.73 -13.59
CA MET A 35 8.39 2.39 -14.80
C MET A 35 7.88 3.12 -16.06
N THR A 36 6.60 3.44 -16.11
CA THR A 36 5.98 4.20 -17.22
C THR A 36 6.01 5.71 -17.03
N GLY A 37 6.73 6.24 -16.04
CA GLY A 37 6.84 7.67 -15.76
C GLY A 37 5.57 8.33 -15.17
N ARG A 38 4.46 7.59 -15.03
CA ARG A 38 3.17 8.15 -14.55
C ARG A 38 3.20 8.66 -13.12
N MET A 39 4.26 8.36 -12.38
CA MET A 39 4.46 8.84 -11.02
C MET A 39 5.48 9.99 -10.94
N GLN A 40 6.12 10.37 -12.06
CA GLN A 40 7.17 11.38 -12.11
C GLN A 40 6.72 12.73 -11.49
N SER A 41 5.55 13.23 -11.87
CA SER A 41 5.03 14.51 -11.33
C SER A 41 4.86 14.49 -9.80
N LEU A 42 4.46 13.35 -9.22
CA LEU A 42 4.35 13.20 -7.77
C LEU A 42 5.73 13.16 -7.10
N GLU A 43 6.67 12.42 -7.67
CA GLU A 43 8.05 12.35 -7.16
C GLU A 43 8.73 13.73 -7.16
N LEU A 44 8.59 14.47 -8.27
CA LEU A 44 9.11 15.83 -8.39
C LEU A 44 8.44 16.81 -7.41
N MET A 45 7.13 16.66 -7.17
CA MET A 45 6.43 17.45 -6.16
C MET A 45 6.98 17.19 -4.74
N PHE A 46 7.28 15.94 -4.40
CA PHE A 46 7.88 15.60 -3.11
C PHE A 46 9.31 16.13 -3.01
N LEU A 47 10.11 16.01 -4.07
CA LEU A 47 11.46 16.58 -4.14
C LEU A 47 11.43 18.09 -3.87
N ASP A 48 10.62 18.84 -4.62
CA ASP A 48 10.45 20.29 -4.45
C ASP A 48 10.08 20.66 -3.01
N LYS A 49 9.13 19.92 -2.44
CA LYS A 49 8.67 20.18 -1.07
C LYS A 49 9.77 19.94 -0.03
N MET A 50 10.55 18.89 -0.19
CA MET A 50 11.67 18.60 0.70
C MET A 50 12.79 19.62 0.57
N LEU A 51 13.15 20.02 -0.66
CA LEU A 51 14.14 21.07 -0.91
C LEU A 51 13.72 22.40 -0.27
N TYR A 52 12.44 22.74 -0.39
CA TYR A 52 11.87 23.96 0.22
C TYR A 52 11.88 23.92 1.75
N LEU A 53 11.68 22.76 2.36
CA LEU A 53 11.61 22.60 3.83
C LEU A 53 13.00 22.56 4.50
N ARG A 54 14.08 22.55 3.73
CA ARG A 54 15.44 22.56 4.32
C ARG A 54 15.68 23.81 5.15
N PRO A 55 16.58 23.73 6.14
CA PRO A 55 16.98 24.90 6.90
C PRO A 55 17.53 26.01 5.98
N PRO A 56 17.35 27.29 6.34
CA PRO A 56 17.91 28.38 5.58
C PRO A 56 19.45 28.34 5.57
N GLU A 57 20.02 28.56 4.40
CA GLU A 57 21.45 28.57 4.16
C GLU A 57 22.01 30.01 4.16
N GLN A 58 23.27 30.15 4.49
CA GLN A 58 23.96 31.45 4.43
C GLN A 58 24.16 31.90 2.98
N LEU A 59 24.32 33.21 2.80
CA LEU A 59 24.66 33.83 1.52
C LEU A 59 25.99 33.27 1.01
N ASP A 60 26.06 32.93 -0.29
CA ASP A 60 27.34 32.58 -0.93
C ASP A 60 28.07 33.84 -1.37
N GLU A 61 29.15 34.15 -0.68
CA GLU A 61 29.91 35.35 -0.95
C GLU A 61 30.75 35.28 -2.22
N ARG A 62 30.99 34.09 -2.78
CA ARG A 62 31.78 33.88 -4.00
C ARG A 62 31.09 34.38 -5.26
N VAL A 63 29.76 34.51 -5.21
CA VAL A 63 28.93 34.88 -6.36
C VAL A 63 28.20 36.19 -6.08
N VAL A 64 28.38 37.15 -6.97
CA VAL A 64 27.72 38.46 -6.93
C VAL A 64 26.93 38.67 -8.21
N ILE A 65 25.71 39.14 -8.10
CA ILE A 65 24.83 39.42 -9.25
C ILE A 65 24.80 40.94 -9.48
N VAL A 66 25.14 41.35 -10.68
CA VAL A 66 24.87 42.71 -11.18
C VAL A 66 23.58 42.67 -11.96
N GLY A 67 22.49 43.03 -11.30
CA GLY A 67 21.17 42.98 -11.89
C GLY A 67 20.81 44.24 -12.64
N ILE A 68 20.27 44.09 -13.85
CA ILE A 68 19.74 45.22 -14.64
C ILE A 68 18.25 45.30 -14.33
N ASP A 69 17.85 46.27 -13.52
CA ASP A 69 16.46 46.47 -13.10
C ASP A 69 15.76 47.56 -13.94
N SER A 70 14.45 47.75 -13.69
CA SER A 70 13.65 48.77 -14.38
C SER A 70 14.20 50.19 -14.21
N LYS A 71 14.80 50.50 -13.04
CA LYS A 71 15.37 51.83 -12.77
C LYS A 71 16.69 52.05 -13.51
N ASP A 72 17.43 50.97 -13.78
CA ASP A 72 18.62 50.98 -14.60
C ASP A 72 18.27 51.36 -16.05
N ILE A 73 17.20 50.73 -16.58
CA ILE A 73 16.68 50.99 -17.92
C ILE A 73 16.20 52.44 -18.03
N GLU A 74 15.44 52.94 -17.04
CA GLU A 74 14.95 54.32 -16.97
C GLU A 74 16.15 55.31 -16.94
N SER A 75 17.24 55.01 -16.21
CA SER A 75 18.41 55.88 -16.14
C SER A 75 19.16 55.97 -17.46
N VAL A 76 19.27 54.81 -18.17
CA VAL A 76 19.93 54.73 -19.49
C VAL A 76 19.03 55.25 -20.61
N LYS A 77 17.70 55.26 -20.39
CA LYS A 77 16.65 55.67 -21.36
C LYS A 77 16.65 54.88 -22.67
N GLN A 78 17.21 53.67 -22.65
CA GLN A 78 17.27 52.80 -23.83
C GLN A 78 17.28 51.33 -23.39
N TYR A 79 16.50 50.49 -24.10
CA TYR A 79 16.51 49.05 -23.96
C TYR A 79 16.44 48.39 -25.34
N PRO A 80 17.26 47.36 -25.63
CA PRO A 80 18.32 46.80 -24.78
C PRO A 80 19.41 47.83 -24.44
N ILE A 81 20.12 47.61 -23.31
CA ILE A 81 21.17 48.52 -22.84
C ILE A 81 22.28 48.64 -23.91
N PRO A 82 22.69 49.88 -24.28
CA PRO A 82 23.72 50.14 -25.28
C PRO A 82 25.07 49.46 -24.94
N ASP A 83 25.75 49.01 -25.98
CA ASP A 83 27.04 48.32 -25.84
C ASP A 83 28.12 49.18 -25.15
N GLY A 84 28.07 50.50 -25.35
CA GLY A 84 28.97 51.42 -24.65
C GLY A 84 28.75 51.44 -23.14
N LYS A 85 27.51 51.31 -22.67
CA LYS A 85 27.23 51.23 -21.23
C LYS A 85 27.64 49.87 -20.64
N ILE A 86 27.49 48.79 -21.39
CA ILE A 86 28.03 47.49 -20.98
C ILE A 86 29.55 47.51 -20.97
N ALA A 87 30.21 48.13 -21.94
CA ALA A 87 31.69 48.30 -21.95
C ALA A 87 32.20 49.11 -20.75
N GLU A 88 31.50 50.21 -20.40
CA GLU A 88 31.79 51.01 -19.21
C GLU A 88 31.64 50.18 -17.92
N LEU A 89 30.54 49.41 -17.79
CA LEU A 89 30.30 48.51 -16.68
C LEU A 89 31.41 47.47 -16.55
N LEU A 90 31.74 46.75 -17.64
CA LEU A 90 32.78 45.73 -17.64
C LEU A 90 34.16 46.32 -17.27
N THR A 91 34.53 47.47 -17.82
CA THR A 91 35.77 48.17 -17.49
C THR A 91 35.82 48.56 -16.01
N LYS A 92 34.71 49.02 -15.47
CA LYS A 92 34.60 49.36 -14.05
C LYS A 92 34.72 48.13 -13.15
N LEU A 93 34.02 47.04 -13.50
CA LEU A 93 34.10 45.78 -12.76
C LEU A 93 35.49 45.18 -12.77
N GLU A 94 36.19 45.22 -13.91
CA GLU A 94 37.58 44.79 -14.02
C GLU A 94 38.53 45.54 -13.08
N SER A 95 38.26 46.83 -12.81
CA SER A 95 39.08 47.60 -11.83
C SER A 95 38.94 47.12 -10.39
N TYR A 96 37.96 46.23 -10.10
CA TYR A 96 37.76 45.58 -8.81
C TYR A 96 38.39 44.18 -8.72
N GLU A 97 39.07 43.72 -9.77
CA GLU A 97 39.82 42.45 -9.85
C GLU A 97 38.91 41.24 -9.54
N PRO A 98 37.80 41.02 -10.31
CA PRO A 98 37.02 39.82 -10.18
C PRO A 98 37.73 38.61 -10.81
N ARG A 99 37.51 37.39 -10.29
CA ARG A 99 38.04 36.15 -10.91
C ARG A 99 37.40 35.86 -12.26
N ALA A 100 36.08 36.06 -12.36
CA ALA A 100 35.33 35.83 -13.59
C ALA A 100 34.14 36.77 -13.68
N ILE A 101 33.79 37.17 -14.90
CA ILE A 101 32.55 37.92 -15.20
C ILE A 101 31.74 37.12 -16.21
N GLY A 102 30.50 36.71 -15.84
CA GLY A 102 29.53 36.11 -16.73
C GLY A 102 28.57 37.18 -17.26
N LEU A 103 28.53 37.34 -18.57
CA LEU A 103 27.62 38.26 -19.24
C LEU A 103 26.45 37.48 -19.79
N ASP A 104 25.37 37.35 -18.98
CA ASP A 104 24.12 36.69 -19.33
C ASP A 104 23.19 37.63 -20.12
N LEU A 105 23.74 38.15 -21.23
CA LEU A 105 23.07 39.04 -22.18
C LEU A 105 23.49 38.68 -23.61
N PHE A 106 22.51 38.40 -24.48
CA PHE A 106 22.82 38.17 -25.89
C PHE A 106 23.32 39.44 -26.56
N LYS A 107 24.56 39.39 -27.10
CA LYS A 107 25.28 40.49 -27.76
C LYS A 107 25.72 40.12 -29.19
N ASN A 108 25.02 39.21 -29.83
CA ASN A 108 25.23 38.83 -31.23
C ASN A 108 24.91 39.95 -32.21
N VAL A 109 23.97 40.85 -31.84
CA VAL A 109 23.61 42.06 -32.61
C VAL A 109 24.05 43.28 -31.80
N PRO A 110 24.89 44.20 -32.39
CA PRO A 110 25.33 45.39 -31.70
C PRO A 110 24.18 46.36 -31.36
N VAL A 111 24.18 46.87 -30.14
CA VAL A 111 23.23 47.90 -29.67
C VAL A 111 23.96 49.23 -29.52
N GLN A 112 23.82 50.10 -30.48
CA GLN A 112 24.52 51.39 -30.50
C GLN A 112 24.01 52.37 -29.43
N PRO A 113 24.86 53.27 -28.92
CA PRO A 113 26.27 53.45 -29.28
C PRO A 113 27.20 52.53 -28.53
N GLY A 114 28.43 52.32 -29.04
CA GLY A 114 29.57 51.75 -28.30
C GLY A 114 29.94 50.32 -28.66
N GLY A 115 29.47 49.77 -29.78
CA GLY A 115 29.79 48.38 -30.20
C GLY A 115 31.30 48.09 -30.34
N GLU A 116 32.12 49.06 -30.85
CA GLU A 116 33.55 48.89 -30.92
C GLU A 116 34.23 48.91 -29.54
N GLN A 117 33.70 49.71 -28.61
CA GLN A 117 34.19 49.75 -27.23
C GLN A 117 33.97 48.41 -26.54
N LEU A 118 32.79 47.86 -26.66
CA LEU A 118 32.47 46.53 -26.13
C LEU A 118 33.38 45.48 -26.77
N SER A 119 33.52 45.50 -28.09
CA SER A 119 34.36 44.56 -28.83
C SER A 119 35.83 44.59 -28.37
N ARG A 120 36.33 45.76 -28.01
CA ARG A 120 37.69 45.91 -27.47
C ARG A 120 37.83 45.29 -26.09
N VAL A 121 36.91 45.62 -25.17
CA VAL A 121 36.95 45.08 -23.80
C VAL A 121 36.84 43.56 -23.82
N LEU A 122 35.97 42.99 -24.63
CA LEU A 122 35.80 41.53 -24.73
C LEU A 122 37.03 40.80 -25.30
N ARG A 123 37.78 41.45 -26.19
CA ARG A 123 39.05 40.89 -26.71
C ARG A 123 40.24 40.99 -25.72
N GLU A 124 40.29 42.08 -24.95
CA GLU A 124 41.43 42.36 -24.05
C GLU A 124 41.32 41.59 -22.74
N LYS A 125 40.08 41.23 -22.32
CA LYS A 125 39.82 40.62 -21.00
C LYS A 125 39.37 39.17 -21.16
N THR A 126 40.21 38.24 -20.76
CA THR A 126 39.99 36.79 -20.94
C THR A 126 39.09 36.15 -19.86
N ASN A 127 38.86 36.86 -18.75
CA ASN A 127 38.00 36.43 -17.65
C ASN A 127 36.53 36.78 -17.84
N ILE A 128 36.15 37.39 -18.97
CA ILE A 128 34.76 37.70 -19.34
C ILE A 128 34.20 36.58 -20.21
N ILE A 129 33.13 35.96 -19.75
CA ILE A 129 32.42 34.86 -20.42
C ILE A 129 31.09 35.38 -20.91
N GLY A 130 30.85 35.34 -22.22
CA GLY A 130 29.54 35.65 -22.83
C GLY A 130 28.76 34.40 -23.15
N ILE A 131 27.53 34.60 -23.65
CA ILE A 131 26.59 33.51 -23.90
C ILE A 131 26.31 33.27 -25.39
N GLU A 132 25.98 32.00 -25.69
CA GLU A 132 25.36 31.55 -26.94
C GLU A 132 24.14 30.66 -26.61
N LYS A 133 23.27 30.38 -27.60
CA LYS A 133 22.28 29.29 -27.58
C LYS A 133 22.63 28.27 -28.65
N ILE A 134 22.63 27.00 -28.27
CA ILE A 134 23.05 25.91 -29.14
C ILE A 134 21.94 24.92 -29.45
N LEU A 135 20.85 24.92 -28.68
CA LEU A 135 19.73 23.97 -28.85
C LEU A 135 18.63 24.56 -29.74
N PRO A 136 18.05 23.74 -30.63
CA PRO A 136 16.85 24.12 -31.37
C PRO A 136 15.68 24.49 -30.44
N PRO A 137 14.70 25.30 -30.90
CA PRO A 137 14.54 25.81 -32.26
C PRO A 137 15.29 27.13 -32.53
N GLU A 138 15.91 27.78 -31.52
CA GLU A 138 16.53 29.10 -31.64
C GLU A 138 18.01 29.05 -31.28
N GLU A 139 18.88 28.93 -32.27
CA GLU A 139 20.30 29.10 -32.07
C GLU A 139 20.65 30.60 -32.10
N VAL A 140 21.48 31.04 -31.13
CA VAL A 140 21.99 32.41 -31.05
C VAL A 140 23.49 32.37 -30.94
N SER A 141 24.18 32.94 -31.95
CA SER A 141 25.64 33.00 -31.96
C SER A 141 26.16 33.96 -30.89
N PRO A 142 27.36 33.70 -30.33
CA PRO A 142 27.96 34.60 -29.35
C PRO A 142 28.49 35.89 -30.01
N HIS A 143 28.94 36.84 -29.20
CA HIS A 143 29.60 38.03 -29.71
C HIS A 143 30.91 37.67 -30.43
N LYS A 144 31.13 38.21 -31.63
CA LYS A 144 32.25 37.87 -32.54
C LYS A 144 33.67 38.12 -31.95
N SER A 145 33.77 38.94 -30.92
CA SER A 145 35.06 39.26 -30.28
C SER A 145 35.44 38.31 -29.14
N LEU A 146 34.58 37.38 -28.76
CA LEU A 146 34.89 36.38 -27.77
C LEU A 146 35.62 35.20 -28.40
N SER A 147 36.63 34.70 -27.71
CA SER A 147 37.26 33.42 -28.05
C SER A 147 36.35 32.23 -27.67
N SER A 148 36.63 31.03 -28.17
CA SER A 148 35.88 29.83 -27.85
C SER A 148 35.87 29.51 -26.35
N GLU A 149 36.92 29.83 -25.64
CA GLU A 149 37.03 29.66 -24.19
C GLU A 149 36.16 30.65 -23.39
N GLN A 150 35.86 31.81 -23.99
CA GLN A 150 35.05 32.87 -23.39
C GLN A 150 33.56 32.73 -23.71
N VAL A 151 33.15 31.63 -24.30
CA VAL A 151 31.75 31.40 -24.66
C VAL A 151 31.21 30.22 -23.87
N GLY A 152 30.06 30.44 -23.22
CA GLY A 152 29.27 29.39 -22.59
C GLY A 152 27.84 29.39 -23.13
N PHE A 153 27.26 28.21 -23.30
CA PHE A 153 25.83 28.19 -23.68
C PHE A 153 24.92 28.46 -22.47
N SER A 154 23.78 29.08 -22.74
CA SER A 154 22.77 29.44 -21.73
C SER A 154 21.41 28.74 -21.98
N ASP A 155 21.44 27.59 -22.68
CA ASP A 155 20.27 26.80 -22.91
C ASP A 155 19.74 26.19 -21.60
N LEU A 156 18.43 26.20 -21.45
CA LEU A 156 17.76 25.82 -20.22
C LEU A 156 16.85 24.60 -20.45
N LEU A 157 16.86 23.68 -19.50
CA LEU A 157 16.05 22.49 -19.53
C LEU A 157 14.89 22.63 -18.54
N ASN A 158 13.67 22.69 -19.04
CA ASN A 158 12.46 22.64 -18.22
C ASN A 158 11.91 21.21 -18.16
N ASP A 159 11.26 20.90 -17.05
CA ASP A 159 10.47 19.68 -16.90
C ASP A 159 9.08 19.85 -17.50
N GLU A 160 8.33 18.76 -17.62
CA GLU A 160 6.96 18.78 -18.18
C GLU A 160 5.99 19.71 -17.43
N ASP A 161 6.24 19.94 -16.13
CA ASP A 161 5.48 20.88 -15.30
C ASP A 161 5.96 22.34 -15.43
N SER A 162 6.79 22.63 -16.44
CA SER A 162 7.37 23.95 -16.75
C SER A 162 8.27 24.51 -15.62
N LYS A 163 8.77 23.65 -14.76
CA LYS A 163 9.74 24.04 -13.73
C LYS A 163 11.15 23.68 -14.12
N PHE A 164 12.08 24.49 -13.61
CA PHE A 164 13.49 24.34 -13.86
C PHE A 164 14.16 23.71 -12.63
N ARG A 165 14.61 22.45 -12.76
CA ARG A 165 15.30 21.68 -11.71
C ARG A 165 16.65 21.16 -12.16
N ARG A 166 16.80 20.98 -13.48
CA ARG A 166 17.99 20.43 -14.14
C ARG A 166 18.77 21.52 -14.82
N TYR A 167 20.07 21.33 -14.89
CA TYR A 167 20.97 22.27 -15.62
C TYR A 167 21.90 21.49 -16.54
N PHE A 168 21.98 21.95 -17.78
CA PHE A 168 22.82 21.38 -18.80
C PHE A 168 24.23 21.97 -18.70
N LEU A 169 25.24 21.15 -18.45
CA LEU A 169 26.59 21.60 -18.18
C LEU A 169 27.50 21.50 -19.40
N HIS A 170 27.41 20.39 -20.13
CA HIS A 170 28.36 20.05 -21.19
C HIS A 170 27.69 19.21 -22.25
N THR A 171 28.08 19.39 -23.51
CA THR A 171 27.67 18.55 -24.66
C THR A 171 28.76 18.60 -25.75
N PRO A 172 28.96 17.53 -26.53
CA PRO A 172 29.65 17.60 -27.78
C PRO A 172 29.06 18.69 -28.69
N ASP A 173 29.87 19.33 -29.50
CA ASP A 173 29.36 20.33 -30.45
C ASP A 173 28.36 19.66 -31.40
N PRO A 174 27.06 20.06 -31.44
CA PRO A 174 26.07 19.46 -32.33
C PRO A 174 26.46 19.49 -33.81
N LYS A 175 27.32 20.43 -34.21
CA LYS A 175 27.84 20.57 -35.58
C LYS A 175 29.06 19.72 -35.87
N ASN A 176 29.79 19.30 -34.83
CA ASN A 176 31.03 18.52 -34.94
C ASN A 176 31.17 17.49 -33.79
N PRO A 177 30.26 16.57 -33.61
CA PRO A 177 30.20 15.71 -32.43
C PRO A 177 31.39 14.74 -32.27
N GLN A 178 32.21 14.61 -33.32
CA GLN A 178 33.40 13.73 -33.32
C GLN A 178 34.69 14.45 -32.86
N ASN A 179 34.63 15.75 -32.60
CA ASN A 179 35.81 16.53 -32.20
C ASN A 179 35.67 17.05 -30.76
N PRO A 180 36.29 16.40 -29.76
CA PRO A 180 36.19 16.81 -28.35
C PRO A 180 36.73 18.22 -28.06
N GLU A 181 37.67 18.74 -28.92
CA GLU A 181 38.17 20.10 -28.76
C GLU A 181 37.10 21.17 -29.00
N LYS A 182 35.97 20.79 -29.62
CA LYS A 182 34.86 21.69 -29.92
C LYS A 182 33.68 21.53 -28.95
N ASP A 183 33.85 20.73 -27.93
CA ASP A 183 32.85 20.53 -26.93
C ASP A 183 32.33 21.85 -26.34
N LYS A 184 31.05 21.91 -26.13
CA LYS A 184 30.33 23.06 -25.61
C LYS A 184 30.15 22.96 -24.11
N TYR A 185 30.45 24.03 -23.42
CA TYR A 185 30.29 24.16 -21.98
C TYR A 185 29.27 25.26 -21.66
N SER A 186 28.48 25.06 -20.64
CA SER A 186 27.53 26.09 -20.21
C SER A 186 28.21 27.32 -19.60
N LEU A 187 27.46 28.42 -19.52
CA LEU A 187 27.92 29.64 -18.85
C LEU A 187 28.39 29.36 -17.42
N ALA A 188 27.58 28.60 -16.63
CA ALA A 188 27.93 28.28 -15.25
C ALA A 188 29.22 27.47 -15.15
N LEU A 189 29.41 26.45 -16.01
CA LEU A 189 30.63 25.63 -15.99
C LEU A 189 31.86 26.42 -16.46
N ARG A 190 31.72 27.26 -17.48
CA ARG A 190 32.82 28.18 -17.91
C ARG A 190 33.28 29.12 -16.77
N LEU A 191 32.32 29.68 -16.02
CA LEU A 191 32.62 30.51 -14.85
C LEU A 191 33.33 29.74 -13.74
N VAL A 192 32.91 28.51 -13.48
CA VAL A 192 33.60 27.63 -12.53
C VAL A 192 35.01 27.30 -13.00
N ILE A 193 35.21 26.97 -14.29
CA ILE A 193 36.52 26.71 -14.86
C ILE A 193 37.45 27.94 -14.69
N GLN A 194 36.93 29.13 -15.01
CA GLN A 194 37.68 30.37 -14.88
C GLN A 194 38.03 30.66 -13.41
N TYR A 195 37.12 30.39 -12.47
CA TYR A 195 37.40 30.55 -11.04
C TYR A 195 38.48 29.58 -10.55
N LEU A 196 38.48 28.34 -11.05
CA LEU A 196 39.38 27.27 -10.67
C LEU A 196 40.81 27.45 -11.26
N LYS A 197 40.99 28.23 -12.33
CA LYS A 197 42.32 28.52 -12.91
C LYS A 197 43.28 29.11 -11.87
N GLU A 198 42.80 30.00 -11.01
CA GLU A 198 43.62 30.59 -9.94
C GLU A 198 43.86 29.63 -8.75
N GLU A 199 43.09 28.55 -8.66
CA GLU A 199 43.27 27.48 -7.67
C GLU A 199 44.17 26.34 -8.21
N GLU A 200 44.81 26.52 -9.38
CA GLU A 200 45.63 25.50 -10.07
C GLU A 200 44.89 24.17 -10.26
N THR A 201 43.58 24.25 -10.44
CA THR A 201 42.69 23.07 -10.55
C THR A 201 42.14 22.97 -11.96
N SER A 202 42.30 21.82 -12.58
CA SER A 202 41.71 21.47 -13.88
C SER A 202 40.47 20.59 -13.74
N LEU A 203 39.67 20.52 -14.79
CA LEU A 203 38.68 19.50 -14.95
C LEU A 203 39.33 18.18 -15.34
N GLU A 204 38.88 17.10 -14.76
CA GLU A 204 39.31 15.75 -15.06
C GLU A 204 38.07 14.91 -15.46
N ASN A 205 38.28 13.82 -16.20
CA ASN A 205 37.22 12.88 -16.48
C ASN A 205 36.88 12.08 -15.21
N GLY A 206 35.63 11.70 -15.05
CA GLY A 206 35.21 10.89 -13.93
C GLY A 206 35.92 9.55 -13.88
N ILE A 207 36.08 9.01 -12.67
CA ILE A 207 36.71 7.70 -12.45
C ILE A 207 35.70 6.58 -12.70
N ASN A 208 34.46 6.77 -12.25
CA ASN A 208 33.39 5.75 -12.39
C ASN A 208 32.75 5.78 -13.78
N ASP A 209 32.62 6.97 -14.33
CA ASP A 209 32.11 7.22 -15.67
C ASP A 209 32.95 8.28 -16.36
N PRO A 210 33.71 7.92 -17.40
CA PRO A 210 34.61 8.86 -18.13
C PRO A 210 33.87 10.01 -18.80
N ASP A 211 32.56 9.91 -19.01
CA ASP A 211 31.74 10.98 -19.62
C ASP A 211 31.29 12.03 -18.58
N THR A 212 31.56 11.80 -17.30
CA THR A 212 31.29 12.76 -16.23
C THR A 212 32.50 13.66 -15.99
N ILE A 213 32.30 14.78 -15.29
CA ILE A 213 33.32 15.74 -14.92
C ILE A 213 33.71 15.55 -13.46
N MET A 214 35.00 15.43 -13.19
CA MET A 214 35.58 15.41 -11.86
C MET A 214 36.31 16.71 -11.58
N ILE A 215 36.15 17.29 -10.38
CA ILE A 215 36.83 18.50 -9.90
C ILE A 215 37.39 18.20 -8.51
N ARG A 216 38.71 18.33 -8.33
CA ARG A 216 39.44 18.06 -7.07
C ARG A 216 39.08 16.69 -6.48
N GLY A 217 39.01 15.66 -7.30
CA GLY A 217 38.67 14.30 -6.90
C GLY A 217 37.19 14.07 -6.54
N LYS A 218 36.30 15.03 -6.81
CA LYS A 218 34.85 14.92 -6.64
C LYS A 218 34.19 14.89 -7.99
N GLU A 219 33.54 13.78 -8.27
CA GLU A 219 32.77 13.55 -9.50
C GLU A 219 31.40 14.22 -9.41
N LEU A 220 31.00 14.96 -10.45
CA LEU A 220 29.70 15.61 -10.53
C LEU A 220 28.63 14.55 -10.87
N PRO A 221 27.54 14.44 -10.10
CA PRO A 221 26.49 13.48 -10.41
C PRO A 221 25.76 13.86 -11.70
N GLN A 222 25.68 12.92 -12.63
CA GLN A 222 24.98 13.07 -13.90
C GLN A 222 23.57 12.56 -13.83
N ILE A 223 22.64 13.25 -14.48
CA ILE A 223 21.29 12.77 -14.72
C ILE A 223 21.34 11.81 -15.91
N THR A 224 20.96 10.55 -15.65
CA THR A 224 20.79 9.53 -16.67
C THR A 224 19.32 9.44 -17.07
N SER A 225 19.00 8.68 -18.12
CA SER A 225 17.64 8.47 -18.62
C SER A 225 16.65 8.08 -17.51
N HIS A 226 17.12 7.27 -16.53
CA HIS A 226 16.39 6.93 -15.31
C HIS A 226 17.17 7.47 -14.10
N PHE A 227 16.68 8.53 -13.50
CA PHE A 227 17.35 9.18 -12.36
C PHE A 227 16.32 9.63 -11.33
N GLY A 228 16.29 8.98 -10.18
CA GLY A 228 15.30 9.28 -9.15
C GLY A 228 13.87 9.08 -9.64
N GLY A 229 13.07 10.13 -9.64
CA GLY A 229 11.70 10.10 -10.17
C GLY A 229 11.58 10.31 -11.68
N TYR A 230 12.66 10.65 -12.37
CA TYR A 230 12.68 10.83 -13.83
C TYR A 230 12.67 9.48 -14.56
N VAL A 231 11.93 9.43 -15.67
CA VAL A 231 11.83 8.26 -16.55
C VAL A 231 11.89 8.75 -18.00
N ASP A 232 12.73 8.11 -18.81
CA ASP A 232 12.96 8.43 -20.22
C ASP A 232 13.36 9.92 -20.46
N VAL A 233 14.15 10.47 -19.56
CA VAL A 233 14.69 11.81 -19.71
C VAL A 233 15.82 11.80 -20.74
N ASP A 234 15.85 12.85 -21.59
CA ASP A 234 16.99 13.09 -22.49
C ASP A 234 18.28 13.25 -21.69
N ASP A 235 19.22 12.33 -21.88
CA ASP A 235 20.53 12.26 -21.27
C ASP A 235 21.67 12.58 -22.26
N GLY A 236 21.34 13.19 -23.40
CA GLY A 236 22.30 13.65 -24.42
C GLY A 236 23.20 14.75 -23.92
N GLY A 237 24.31 14.39 -23.29
CA GLY A 237 25.27 15.28 -22.65
C GLY A 237 25.20 15.31 -21.12
N LEU A 238 26.02 16.11 -20.48
CA LEU A 238 26.09 16.16 -19.02
C LEU A 238 25.07 17.13 -18.43
N SER A 239 24.08 16.62 -17.75
CA SER A 239 23.09 17.39 -16.99
C SER A 239 23.15 17.06 -15.51
N ILE A 240 22.90 18.05 -14.65
CA ILE A 240 22.87 17.91 -13.19
C ILE A 240 21.53 18.34 -12.63
N LEU A 241 21.16 17.80 -11.48
CA LEU A 241 20.06 18.30 -10.66
C LEU A 241 20.57 19.43 -9.77
N ILE A 242 19.91 20.59 -9.83
CA ILE A 242 20.39 21.80 -9.13
C ILE A 242 20.08 21.70 -7.64
N ASN A 243 21.11 21.76 -6.82
CA ASN A 243 20.94 21.95 -5.39
C ASN A 243 20.77 23.44 -5.08
N PHE A 244 19.57 23.98 -5.26
CA PHE A 244 19.27 25.38 -4.97
C PHE A 244 19.61 25.74 -3.53
N ARG A 245 20.22 26.91 -3.33
CA ARG A 245 20.50 27.44 -1.99
C ARG A 245 19.20 27.93 -1.36
N ASN A 246 18.82 27.34 -0.23
CA ASN A 246 17.58 27.68 0.46
C ASN A 246 17.76 28.94 1.31
N SER A 247 17.67 30.12 0.68
CA SER A 247 17.80 31.41 1.34
C SER A 247 16.92 32.46 0.67
N PRO A 248 16.32 33.39 1.43
CA PRO A 248 15.65 34.58 0.83
C PRO A 248 16.62 35.50 0.10
N ARG A 249 17.88 35.43 0.43
CA ARG A 249 18.97 36.22 -0.22
C ARG A 249 20.17 35.31 -0.39
N PRO A 250 20.16 34.43 -1.41
CA PRO A 250 21.23 33.45 -1.59
C PRO A 250 22.55 34.11 -2.08
N PHE A 251 22.45 35.25 -2.74
CA PHE A 251 23.57 35.99 -3.34
C PHE A 251 23.48 37.47 -3.02
N ARG A 252 24.64 38.12 -3.08
CA ARG A 252 24.70 39.59 -3.08
C ARG A 252 24.26 40.10 -4.44
N VAL A 253 23.34 41.06 -4.42
CA VAL A 253 22.82 41.69 -5.64
C VAL A 253 23.12 43.18 -5.58
N VAL A 254 23.71 43.70 -6.65
CA VAL A 254 23.97 45.13 -6.86
C VAL A 254 23.35 45.58 -8.18
N SER A 255 22.95 46.86 -8.30
CA SER A 255 22.41 47.36 -9.57
C SER A 255 23.52 47.83 -10.52
N LEU A 256 23.22 47.84 -11.82
CA LEU A 256 24.11 48.38 -12.83
C LEU A 256 24.51 49.85 -12.49
N ARG A 257 23.55 50.66 -12.06
CA ARG A 257 23.81 52.06 -11.65
C ARG A 257 24.78 52.17 -10.49
N ASP A 258 24.59 51.36 -9.44
CA ASP A 258 25.43 51.43 -8.24
C ASP A 258 26.88 51.09 -8.56
N VAL A 259 27.12 50.21 -9.52
CA VAL A 259 28.47 49.90 -10.02
C VAL A 259 29.01 51.08 -10.79
N LEU A 260 28.29 51.64 -11.76
CA LEU A 260 28.72 52.75 -12.58
C LEU A 260 28.99 54.01 -11.74
N ASP A 261 28.13 54.31 -10.77
CA ASP A 261 28.28 55.42 -9.83
C ASP A 261 29.42 55.22 -8.81
N GLY A 262 30.04 54.05 -8.77
CA GLY A 262 31.09 53.74 -7.81
C GLY A 262 30.60 53.58 -6.36
N LYS A 263 29.31 53.30 -6.14
CA LYS A 263 28.71 53.11 -4.82
C LYS A 263 28.98 51.73 -4.22
N VAL A 264 29.50 50.80 -5.02
CA VAL A 264 29.80 49.43 -4.60
C VAL A 264 31.21 49.35 -4.04
N CYS A 265 31.37 48.78 -2.85
CA CYS A 265 32.68 48.59 -2.23
C CYS A 265 33.50 47.57 -3.04
N ALA A 266 34.73 47.93 -3.42
CA ALA A 266 35.66 47.10 -4.20
C ALA A 266 35.88 45.71 -3.57
N ASN A 267 36.08 45.65 -2.24
CA ASN A 267 36.27 44.39 -1.53
C ASN A 267 35.10 43.42 -1.63
N SER A 268 33.89 43.89 -1.97
CA SER A 268 32.74 43.04 -2.14
C SER A 268 32.65 42.35 -3.50
N LEU A 269 33.52 42.80 -4.45
CA LEU A 269 33.57 42.29 -5.82
C LEU A 269 34.93 41.63 -6.15
N ARG A 270 35.96 41.96 -5.38
CA ARG A 270 37.30 41.41 -5.55
C ARG A 270 37.26 39.89 -5.34
N ASP A 271 37.92 39.18 -6.22
CA ASP A 271 38.13 37.74 -6.10
C ASP A 271 36.80 36.92 -6.14
N ARG A 272 35.78 37.47 -6.78
CA ARG A 272 34.42 36.91 -6.90
C ARG A 272 34.08 36.56 -8.35
N ILE A 273 33.07 35.72 -8.52
CA ILE A 273 32.36 35.54 -9.80
C ILE A 273 31.26 36.58 -9.86
N ILE A 274 31.26 37.39 -10.89
CA ILE A 274 30.23 38.39 -11.13
C ILE A 274 29.35 37.95 -12.28
N LEU A 275 28.03 37.82 -12.04
CA LEU A 275 27.07 37.51 -13.07
C LEU A 275 26.24 38.75 -13.40
N ILE A 276 26.24 39.16 -14.67
CA ILE A 276 25.51 40.33 -15.16
C ILE A 276 24.29 39.82 -15.95
N GLY A 277 23.07 40.20 -15.56
CA GLY A 277 21.88 39.78 -16.28
C GLY A 277 20.64 40.58 -15.92
N ASN A 278 19.56 40.30 -16.62
CA ASN A 278 18.28 40.98 -16.42
C ASN A 278 17.61 40.55 -15.10
N ARG A 279 17.16 41.54 -14.34
CA ARG A 279 16.28 41.39 -13.17
C ARG A 279 15.01 42.21 -13.30
N ASN A 280 14.56 42.36 -14.54
CA ASN A 280 13.34 43.07 -14.88
C ASN A 280 12.28 42.09 -15.40
N MET A 281 11.08 42.15 -14.83
CA MET A 281 9.96 41.29 -15.23
C MET A 281 9.58 41.48 -16.72
N SER A 282 9.77 42.68 -17.27
CA SER A 282 9.46 42.98 -18.67
C SER A 282 10.44 42.34 -19.67
N ALA A 283 11.59 41.86 -19.22
CA ALA A 283 12.56 41.20 -20.09
C ALA A 283 12.21 39.73 -20.42
N GLY A 284 11.19 39.17 -19.77
CA GLY A 284 10.76 37.79 -20.04
C GLY A 284 11.67 36.68 -19.51
N ASP A 285 12.78 37.05 -18.81
CA ASP A 285 13.78 36.13 -18.30
C ASP A 285 13.45 35.69 -16.86
N ILE A 286 12.28 35.04 -16.71
CA ILE A 286 11.74 34.57 -15.43
C ILE A 286 11.45 33.08 -15.50
N PHE A 287 11.97 32.37 -14.53
CA PHE A 287 11.86 30.92 -14.41
C PHE A 287 11.12 30.51 -13.15
N TYR A 288 10.51 29.34 -13.19
CA TYR A 288 9.76 28.80 -12.06
C TYR A 288 10.50 27.61 -11.47
N THR A 289 10.74 27.66 -10.14
CA THR A 289 11.21 26.54 -9.35
C THR A 289 10.55 26.54 -7.99
N SER A 290 10.05 25.39 -7.55
CA SER A 290 9.42 25.28 -6.22
C SER A 290 10.42 25.11 -5.08
N ALA A 291 11.71 25.01 -5.39
CA ALA A 291 12.77 24.68 -4.44
C ALA A 291 13.32 25.89 -3.65
N VAL A 292 12.96 27.12 -4.04
CA VAL A 292 13.51 28.35 -3.47
C VAL A 292 12.41 29.20 -2.79
N PRO A 293 12.62 29.67 -1.55
CA PRO A 293 11.77 30.65 -0.92
C PRO A 293 12.06 32.05 -1.49
N THR A 294 11.22 32.54 -2.37
CA THR A 294 11.38 33.89 -2.93
C THR A 294 10.56 34.94 -2.20
N SER A 295 11.06 36.18 -2.18
CA SER A 295 10.48 37.27 -1.39
C SER A 295 9.26 37.94 -2.02
N LYS A 296 9.04 37.87 -3.34
CA LYS A 296 7.95 38.59 -4.05
C LYS A 296 6.89 37.69 -4.64
N VAL A 297 7.28 36.67 -5.40
CA VAL A 297 6.37 35.68 -5.96
C VAL A 297 6.98 34.31 -5.74
N ARG A 298 6.22 33.44 -5.09
CA ARG A 298 6.71 32.12 -4.71
C ARG A 298 7.17 31.31 -5.92
N GLY A 299 8.43 30.87 -5.89
CA GLY A 299 9.00 30.01 -6.92
C GLY A 299 9.48 30.71 -8.19
N GLN A 300 9.50 32.05 -8.25
CA GLN A 300 10.09 32.79 -9.38
C GLN A 300 11.54 33.18 -9.11
N ILE A 301 12.41 32.93 -10.09
CA ILE A 301 13.79 33.38 -10.11
C ILE A 301 14.13 33.98 -11.49
N TYR A 302 15.10 34.87 -11.55
CA TYR A 302 15.63 35.41 -12.82
C TYR A 302 16.65 34.46 -13.42
N GLY A 303 16.86 34.49 -14.75
CA GLY A 303 17.84 33.65 -15.44
C GLY A 303 19.23 33.76 -14.84
N VAL A 304 19.70 35.00 -14.60
CA VAL A 304 20.98 35.23 -13.94
C VAL A 304 21.08 34.62 -12.55
N GLU A 305 19.99 34.55 -11.78
CA GLU A 305 19.96 33.89 -10.47
C GLU A 305 20.03 32.37 -10.61
N TYR A 306 19.38 31.82 -11.67
CA TYR A 306 19.46 30.41 -11.99
C TYR A 306 20.88 29.95 -12.26
N HIS A 307 21.63 30.68 -13.09
CA HIS A 307 23.05 30.43 -13.32
C HIS A 307 23.90 30.59 -12.03
N ALA A 308 23.57 31.59 -11.20
CA ALA A 308 24.26 31.80 -9.91
C ALA A 308 24.06 30.59 -8.95
N HIS A 309 22.87 30.00 -8.90
CA HIS A 309 22.60 28.81 -8.11
C HIS A 309 23.43 27.62 -8.57
N VAL A 310 23.62 27.43 -9.88
CA VAL A 310 24.43 26.34 -10.43
C VAL A 310 25.90 26.52 -10.08
N VAL A 311 26.45 27.72 -10.31
CA VAL A 311 27.84 28.07 -9.94
C VAL A 311 28.05 27.80 -8.45
N SER A 312 27.16 28.33 -7.60
CA SER A 312 27.21 28.12 -6.15
C SER A 312 27.12 26.65 -5.75
N SER A 313 26.27 25.88 -6.43
CA SER A 313 26.10 24.44 -6.17
C SER A 313 27.40 23.67 -6.42
N ILE A 314 28.06 23.92 -7.57
CA ILE A 314 29.30 23.24 -7.94
C ILE A 314 30.44 23.69 -6.99
N LEU A 315 30.64 25.01 -6.78
CA LEU A 315 31.69 25.49 -5.91
C LEU A 315 31.53 25.04 -4.45
N SER A 316 30.31 25.06 -3.94
CA SER A 316 30.04 24.57 -2.57
C SER A 316 30.26 23.07 -2.44
N TYR A 317 29.96 22.29 -3.48
CA TYR A 317 30.29 20.86 -3.52
C TYR A 317 31.81 20.64 -3.44
N VAL A 318 32.56 21.38 -4.25
CA VAL A 318 34.02 21.23 -4.32
C VAL A 318 34.69 21.68 -3.03
N PHE A 319 34.34 22.86 -2.50
CA PHE A 319 35.07 23.52 -1.41
C PHE A 319 34.46 23.35 -0.03
N ASP A 320 33.12 23.29 0.08
CA ASP A 320 32.42 23.34 1.37
C ASP A 320 31.83 21.97 1.79
N ASN A 321 32.06 20.92 1.00
CA ASN A 321 31.43 19.61 1.17
C ASN A 321 29.89 19.66 1.18
N ARG A 322 29.29 20.70 0.60
CA ARG A 322 27.83 20.74 0.41
C ARG A 322 27.45 19.72 -0.65
N PRO A 323 26.57 18.75 -0.34
CA PRO A 323 26.28 17.67 -1.28
C PRO A 323 25.61 18.18 -2.56
N MET A 324 25.96 17.63 -3.71
CA MET A 324 25.11 17.72 -4.90
C MET A 324 23.95 16.76 -4.81
N LEU A 325 22.87 17.07 -5.54
CA LEU A 325 21.73 16.17 -5.59
C LEU A 325 22.05 14.96 -6.47
N ASN A 326 21.80 13.79 -5.94
CA ASN A 326 22.01 12.50 -6.60
C ASN A 326 20.85 11.57 -6.30
N SER A 327 20.74 10.45 -7.00
CA SER A 327 19.78 9.38 -6.71
C SER A 327 20.51 8.05 -6.50
N TRP A 328 19.81 7.08 -5.95
CA TRP A 328 20.28 5.70 -6.02
C TRP A 328 20.16 5.19 -7.46
N GLY A 329 20.99 4.21 -7.82
CA GLY A 329 20.76 3.52 -9.10
C GLY A 329 19.44 2.74 -9.07
N ASP A 330 18.89 2.48 -10.25
CA ASP A 330 17.58 1.83 -10.45
C ASP A 330 17.33 0.62 -9.54
N LEU A 331 18.32 -0.27 -9.47
CA LEU A 331 18.21 -1.47 -8.63
C LEU A 331 17.99 -1.11 -7.15
N GLY A 332 18.71 -0.12 -6.64
CA GLY A 332 18.57 0.34 -5.26
C GLY A 332 17.18 0.93 -4.98
N GLU A 333 16.67 1.73 -5.91
CA GLU A 333 15.35 2.35 -5.80
C GLU A 333 14.21 1.33 -5.87
N TYR A 334 14.28 0.35 -6.78
CA TYR A 334 13.29 -0.72 -6.85
C TYR A 334 13.34 -1.64 -5.62
N LEU A 335 14.52 -1.97 -5.10
CA LEU A 335 14.65 -2.73 -3.85
C LEU A 335 14.07 -1.96 -2.66
N TRP A 336 14.24 -0.64 -2.62
CA TRP A 336 13.61 0.23 -1.63
C TRP A 336 12.08 0.20 -1.70
N ILE A 337 11.52 0.27 -2.90
CA ILE A 337 10.06 0.18 -3.11
C ILE A 337 9.54 -1.21 -2.70
N ILE A 338 10.25 -2.28 -3.05
CA ILE A 338 9.90 -3.64 -2.65
C ILE A 338 9.93 -3.78 -1.13
N PHE A 339 10.97 -3.29 -0.47
CA PHE A 339 11.08 -3.32 0.98
C PHE A 339 9.86 -2.65 1.64
N TRP A 340 9.55 -1.42 1.24
CA TRP A 340 8.37 -0.70 1.76
C TRP A 340 7.05 -1.34 1.35
N GLY A 341 7.00 -2.09 0.27
CA GLY A 341 5.85 -2.88 -0.14
C GLY A 341 5.48 -3.99 0.85
N PHE A 342 6.47 -4.58 1.51
CA PHE A 342 6.24 -5.61 2.52
C PHE A 342 5.93 -5.05 3.92
N VAL A 343 6.30 -3.80 4.21
CA VAL A 343 6.07 -3.17 5.52
C VAL A 343 4.61 -3.19 5.94
N PRO A 344 3.62 -2.72 5.13
CA PRO A 344 2.22 -2.72 5.55
C PRO A 344 1.66 -4.13 5.71
N ILE A 345 2.14 -5.11 4.94
CA ILE A 345 1.75 -6.52 5.08
C ILE A 345 2.24 -7.07 6.43
N ALA A 346 3.48 -6.78 6.81
CA ALA A 346 4.05 -7.17 8.10
C ALA A 346 3.34 -6.47 9.27
N LEU A 347 3.09 -5.17 9.17
CA LEU A 347 2.39 -4.39 10.18
C LEU A 347 0.95 -4.87 10.40
N GLY A 348 0.21 -5.13 9.31
CA GLY A 348 -1.15 -5.66 9.40
C GLY A 348 -1.23 -7.04 10.04
N ARG A 349 -0.13 -7.80 10.04
CA ARG A 349 -0.05 -9.08 10.72
C ARG A 349 0.27 -8.95 12.22
N ILE A 350 1.14 -8.03 12.57
CA ILE A 350 1.52 -7.80 13.98
C ILE A 350 0.37 -7.15 14.73
N THR A 351 -0.34 -6.23 14.09
CA THR A 351 -1.46 -5.50 14.68
C THR A 351 -2.77 -6.25 14.48
N GLN A 352 -3.35 -6.76 15.57
CA GLN A 352 -4.62 -7.50 15.54
C GLN A 352 -5.86 -6.57 15.54
N SER A 353 -5.67 -5.26 15.58
CA SER A 353 -6.74 -4.28 15.60
C SER A 353 -6.61 -3.27 14.44
N VAL A 354 -7.76 -2.80 13.93
CA VAL A 354 -7.81 -1.79 12.86
C VAL A 354 -7.09 -0.50 13.27
N TRP A 355 -7.34 -0.03 14.50
CA TRP A 355 -6.72 1.19 15.03
C TRP A 355 -5.20 1.03 15.22
N GLY A 356 -4.75 -0.13 15.72
CA GLY A 356 -3.33 -0.44 15.81
C GLY A 356 -2.63 -0.46 14.45
N ASN A 357 -3.29 -1.01 13.42
CA ASN A 357 -2.77 -1.00 12.06
C ASN A 357 -2.66 0.43 11.49
N LEU A 358 -3.69 1.24 11.62
CA LEU A 358 -3.67 2.64 11.16
C LEU A 358 -2.58 3.45 11.86
N LEU A 359 -2.43 3.29 13.17
CA LEU A 359 -1.37 3.97 13.94
C LEU A 359 0.02 3.54 13.47
N SER A 360 0.27 2.24 13.33
CA SER A 360 1.57 1.73 12.90
C SER A 360 1.95 2.15 11.48
N VAL A 361 0.98 2.19 10.57
CA VAL A 361 1.18 2.73 9.21
C VAL A 361 1.44 4.24 9.25
N GLY A 362 0.74 4.99 10.11
CA GLY A 362 1.02 6.41 10.32
C GLY A 362 2.46 6.66 10.78
N VAL A 363 2.95 5.86 11.71
CA VAL A 363 4.37 5.89 12.14
C VAL A 363 5.30 5.54 10.98
N ALA A 364 4.99 4.50 10.20
CA ALA A 364 5.77 4.10 9.04
C ALA A 364 5.87 5.22 7.98
N ILE A 365 4.79 5.96 7.73
CA ILE A 365 4.77 7.13 6.84
C ILE A 365 5.69 8.23 7.36
N ILE A 366 5.63 8.53 8.66
CA ILE A 366 6.51 9.53 9.28
C ILE A 366 7.97 9.10 9.16
N CYS A 367 8.28 7.83 9.41
CA CYS A 367 9.63 7.28 9.26
C CYS A 367 10.13 7.35 7.80
N LEU A 368 9.29 7.00 6.82
CA LEU A 368 9.61 7.07 5.40
C LEU A 368 9.94 8.51 4.97
N CYS A 369 9.03 9.45 5.28
CA CYS A 369 9.21 10.86 4.93
C CYS A 369 10.40 11.48 5.67
N GLY A 370 10.57 11.17 6.96
CA GLY A 370 11.69 11.65 7.76
C GLY A 370 13.02 11.12 7.26
N TYR A 371 13.11 9.83 6.94
CA TYR A 371 14.31 9.23 6.39
C TYR A 371 14.66 9.85 5.03
N GLY A 372 13.67 9.98 4.12
CA GLY A 372 13.89 10.62 2.82
C GLY A 372 14.34 12.07 2.92
N TYR A 373 13.75 12.83 3.85
CA TYR A 373 14.16 14.20 4.11
C TYR A 373 15.61 14.28 4.63
N VAL A 374 16.00 13.43 5.57
CA VAL A 374 17.37 13.39 6.13
C VAL A 374 18.37 12.99 5.05
N MET A 375 18.08 11.98 4.23
CA MET A 375 18.95 11.55 3.13
C MET A 375 19.17 12.68 2.11
N LEU A 376 18.11 13.41 1.76
CA LEU A 376 18.20 14.53 0.84
C LEU A 376 18.96 15.71 1.46
N TRP A 377 18.72 16.04 2.72
CA TRP A 377 19.32 17.19 3.38
C TRP A 377 20.80 16.99 3.67
N LEU A 378 21.20 15.83 4.24
CA LEU A 378 22.57 15.59 4.68
C LEU A 378 23.49 15.09 3.55
N TRP A 379 22.96 14.23 2.67
CA TRP A 379 23.77 13.57 1.64
C TRP A 379 23.37 13.94 0.21
N GLY A 380 22.33 14.75 0.03
CA GLY A 380 21.83 15.09 -1.30
C GLY A 380 21.15 13.93 -2.04
N ILE A 381 20.89 12.81 -1.36
CA ILE A 381 20.34 11.61 -2.01
C ILE A 381 18.82 11.70 -2.07
N TRP A 382 18.31 11.75 -3.28
CA TRP A 382 16.86 11.66 -3.56
C TRP A 382 16.43 10.21 -3.67
N ILE A 383 15.51 9.79 -2.82
CA ILE A 383 14.95 8.44 -2.81
C ILE A 383 13.45 8.45 -3.12
N PRO A 384 12.90 7.36 -3.71
CA PRO A 384 11.48 7.27 -4.03
C PRO A 384 10.61 7.31 -2.78
N ILE A 385 9.72 8.31 -2.66
CA ILE A 385 8.78 8.47 -1.54
C ILE A 385 7.34 8.29 -2.00
N ALA A 386 6.96 8.92 -3.12
CA ALA A 386 5.59 8.88 -3.61
C ALA A 386 5.05 7.46 -3.84
N PRO A 387 5.77 6.54 -4.53
CA PRO A 387 5.30 5.16 -4.72
C PRO A 387 5.11 4.45 -3.38
N ASN A 388 6.03 4.63 -2.44
CA ASN A 388 5.97 4.00 -1.12
C ASN A 388 4.80 4.50 -0.28
N LEU A 389 4.47 5.79 -0.34
CA LEU A 389 3.29 6.37 0.32
C LEU A 389 1.99 5.77 -0.24
N ILE A 390 1.90 5.61 -1.54
CA ILE A 390 0.73 5.00 -2.18
C ILE A 390 0.59 3.54 -1.76
N ILE A 391 1.67 2.77 -1.76
CA ILE A 391 1.68 1.37 -1.31
C ILE A 391 1.24 1.28 0.15
N LEU A 392 1.80 2.10 1.04
CA LEU A 392 1.44 2.14 2.46
C LEU A 392 -0.05 2.47 2.65
N ALA A 393 -0.56 3.50 1.96
CA ALA A 393 -1.95 3.93 2.09
C ALA A 393 -2.93 2.86 1.57
N VAL A 394 -2.73 2.37 0.34
CA VAL A 394 -3.65 1.41 -0.30
C VAL A 394 -3.65 0.07 0.43
N ASN A 395 -2.46 -0.45 0.78
CA ASN A 395 -2.36 -1.72 1.50
C ASN A 395 -2.93 -1.62 2.92
N SER A 396 -2.74 -0.49 3.61
CA SER A 396 -3.33 -0.27 4.94
C SER A 396 -4.86 -0.31 4.90
N VAL A 397 -5.47 0.39 3.95
CA VAL A 397 -6.93 0.37 3.76
C VAL A 397 -7.42 -1.04 3.42
N GLY A 398 -6.76 -1.71 2.47
CA GLY A 398 -7.12 -3.07 2.06
C GLY A 398 -7.02 -4.09 3.20
N LEU A 399 -5.92 -4.07 3.96
CA LEU A 399 -5.72 -4.96 5.11
C LEU A 399 -6.71 -4.66 6.24
N SER A 400 -7.01 -3.39 6.50
CA SER A 400 -8.00 -2.99 7.51
C SER A 400 -9.41 -3.46 7.12
N ALA A 401 -9.80 -3.30 5.87
CA ALA A 401 -11.08 -3.79 5.34
C ALA A 401 -11.18 -5.33 5.42
N PHE A 402 -10.09 -6.04 5.10
CA PHE A 402 -10.02 -7.48 5.21
C PHE A 402 -10.12 -7.96 6.67
N ALA A 403 -9.42 -7.30 7.59
CA ALA A 403 -9.50 -7.61 9.02
C ALA A 403 -10.92 -7.39 9.56
N PHE A 404 -11.58 -6.31 9.16
CA PHE A 404 -12.98 -6.04 9.51
C PHE A 404 -13.93 -7.12 8.98
N TYR A 405 -13.78 -7.52 7.72
CA TYR A 405 -14.57 -8.61 7.12
C TYR A 405 -14.41 -9.94 7.87
N GLN A 406 -13.17 -10.30 8.24
CA GLN A 406 -12.90 -11.52 9.02
C GLN A 406 -13.52 -11.46 10.40
N HIS A 407 -13.46 -10.30 11.06
CA HIS A 407 -14.08 -10.10 12.37
C HIS A 407 -15.61 -10.22 12.31
N ASP A 408 -16.26 -9.59 11.33
CA ASP A 408 -17.70 -9.70 11.11
C ASP A 408 -18.13 -11.16 10.85
N LYS A 409 -17.38 -11.87 10.01
CA LYS A 409 -17.62 -13.29 9.74
C LYS A 409 -17.50 -14.16 11.00
N PHE A 410 -16.51 -13.86 11.85
CA PHE A 410 -16.33 -14.56 13.13
C PHE A 410 -17.50 -14.28 14.07
N LEU A 411 -17.94 -13.02 14.21
CA LEU A 411 -19.10 -12.67 15.03
C LEU A 411 -20.38 -13.35 14.54
N ARG A 412 -20.62 -13.36 13.24
CA ARG A 412 -21.79 -14.06 12.65
C ARG A 412 -21.75 -15.55 12.95
N SER A 413 -20.58 -16.18 12.86
CA SER A 413 -20.43 -17.60 13.22
C SER A 413 -20.73 -17.85 14.70
N GLN A 414 -20.32 -16.95 15.61
CA GLN A 414 -20.65 -17.06 17.04
C GLN A 414 -22.16 -16.91 17.31
N ILE A 415 -22.80 -15.95 16.63
CA ILE A 415 -24.26 -15.75 16.75
C ILE A 415 -25.00 -16.99 16.25
N GLU A 416 -24.61 -17.55 15.10
CA GLU A 416 -25.21 -18.78 14.57
C GLU A 416 -25.03 -19.97 15.53
N GLU A 417 -23.84 -20.11 16.13
CA GLU A 417 -23.60 -21.15 17.14
C GLU A 417 -24.50 -20.98 18.37
N ARG A 418 -24.70 -19.76 18.85
CA ARG A 418 -25.62 -19.49 19.98
C ARG A 418 -27.07 -19.75 19.62
N GLN A 419 -27.52 -19.36 18.44
CA GLN A 419 -28.87 -19.62 17.97
C GLN A 419 -29.16 -21.13 17.86
N ASN A 420 -28.18 -21.88 17.32
CA ASN A 420 -28.31 -23.34 17.22
C ASN A 420 -28.41 -24.01 18.62
N ALA A 421 -27.63 -23.49 19.60
CA ALA A 421 -27.69 -24.00 20.97
C ALA A 421 -29.08 -23.73 21.62
N ILE A 422 -29.62 -22.52 21.45
CA ILE A 422 -30.96 -22.17 21.95
C ILE A 422 -32.03 -23.02 21.31
N GLU A 423 -32.01 -23.20 19.98
CA GLU A 423 -32.99 -24.03 19.26
C GLU A 423 -32.92 -25.50 19.70
N TYR A 424 -31.71 -26.01 19.89
CA TYR A 424 -31.49 -27.34 20.41
C TYR A 424 -32.10 -27.52 21.81
N THR A 425 -31.78 -26.59 22.73
CA THR A 425 -32.33 -26.59 24.09
C THR A 425 -33.86 -26.57 24.09
N PHE A 426 -34.46 -25.72 23.26
CA PHE A 426 -35.90 -25.65 23.11
C PHE A 426 -36.51 -27.00 22.66
N ASN A 427 -35.84 -27.66 21.70
CA ASN A 427 -36.33 -28.97 21.21
C ASN A 427 -36.25 -30.06 22.28
N VAL A 428 -35.19 -30.09 23.09
CA VAL A 428 -35.04 -31.04 24.20
C VAL A 428 -36.12 -30.83 25.25
N ILE A 429 -36.35 -29.57 25.64
CA ILE A 429 -37.43 -29.24 26.61
C ILE A 429 -38.80 -29.59 26.05
N HIS A 430 -39.05 -29.28 24.79
CA HIS A 430 -40.37 -29.58 24.15
C HIS A 430 -40.63 -31.07 24.00
N ASN A 431 -39.63 -31.87 23.64
CA ASN A 431 -39.80 -33.31 23.38
C ASN A 431 -39.64 -34.20 24.63
N GLY A 432 -39.12 -33.68 25.73
CA GLY A 432 -39.00 -34.35 27.03
C GLY A 432 -39.99 -33.79 28.06
N PRO A 433 -39.56 -32.88 28.92
CA PRO A 433 -40.32 -32.44 30.10
C PRO A 433 -41.72 -31.91 29.81
N LEU A 434 -41.89 -31.13 28.71
CA LEU A 434 -43.21 -30.59 28.36
C LEU A 434 -44.23 -31.70 27.95
N GLN A 435 -43.75 -32.78 27.38
CA GLN A 435 -44.63 -33.91 27.02
C GLN A 435 -44.97 -34.74 28.24
N THR A 436 -44.00 -35.00 29.12
CA THR A 436 -44.25 -35.69 30.39
C THR A 436 -45.24 -34.91 31.25
N LEU A 437 -45.10 -33.58 31.31
CA LEU A 437 -46.04 -32.69 32.00
C LEU A 437 -47.44 -32.74 31.37
N ALA A 438 -47.54 -32.66 30.04
CA ALA A 438 -48.81 -32.71 29.33
C ALA A 438 -49.52 -34.05 29.50
N TYR A 439 -48.77 -35.14 29.55
CA TYR A 439 -49.27 -36.48 29.85
C TYR A 439 -49.85 -36.53 31.28
N GLY A 440 -49.06 -36.14 32.29
CA GLY A 440 -49.49 -36.12 33.68
C GLY A 440 -50.74 -35.25 33.92
N LEU A 441 -50.81 -34.04 33.31
CA LEU A 441 -51.97 -33.17 33.39
C LEU A 441 -53.24 -33.74 32.72
N ARG A 442 -53.10 -34.46 31.61
CA ARG A 442 -54.22 -35.10 30.91
C ARG A 442 -54.86 -36.19 31.80
N HIS A 443 -54.01 -37.06 32.32
CA HIS A 443 -54.48 -38.17 33.18
C HIS A 443 -55.01 -37.71 34.54
N MET A 444 -54.40 -36.61 35.08
CA MET A 444 -54.93 -35.96 36.28
C MET A 444 -56.36 -35.41 36.06
N ARG A 445 -56.64 -34.82 34.89
CA ARG A 445 -57.98 -34.33 34.52
C ARG A 445 -58.99 -35.47 34.26
N ALA A 446 -58.53 -36.55 33.66
CA ALA A 446 -59.35 -37.72 33.37
C ALA A 446 -59.63 -38.59 34.61
N LYS A 447 -58.90 -38.41 35.70
CA LYS A 447 -58.95 -39.20 36.96
C LYS A 447 -58.80 -40.74 36.71
N ASP A 448 -57.99 -41.09 35.70
CA ASP A 448 -57.83 -42.48 35.23
C ASP A 448 -56.53 -43.14 35.67
N ILE A 449 -55.63 -42.39 36.40
CA ILE A 449 -54.34 -42.89 36.93
C ILE A 449 -54.37 -42.88 38.46
N PRO A 450 -53.81 -43.95 39.12
CA PRO A 450 -53.58 -43.99 40.55
C PRO A 450 -52.61 -42.89 41.00
N TYR A 451 -52.85 -42.33 42.18
CA TYR A 451 -52.02 -41.21 42.74
C TYR A 451 -50.53 -41.54 42.80
N GLU A 452 -50.15 -42.77 43.14
CA GLU A 452 -48.74 -43.21 43.18
C GLU A 452 -48.07 -43.21 41.81
N GLN A 453 -48.77 -43.55 40.73
CA GLN A 453 -48.24 -43.46 39.36
C GLN A 453 -48.03 -42.01 38.92
N LEU A 454 -48.93 -41.11 39.35
CA LEU A 454 -48.81 -39.71 39.07
C LEU A 454 -47.55 -39.07 39.74
N ILE A 455 -47.28 -39.47 41.00
CA ILE A 455 -46.07 -39.06 41.72
C ILE A 455 -44.83 -39.55 40.94
N CYS A 456 -44.80 -40.79 40.49
CA CYS A 456 -43.70 -41.36 39.74
C CYS A 456 -43.44 -40.58 38.41
N GLU A 457 -44.50 -40.16 37.69
CA GLU A 457 -44.33 -39.35 36.48
C GLU A 457 -43.79 -37.93 36.76
N PHE A 458 -44.20 -37.31 37.89
CA PHE A 458 -43.64 -36.02 38.29
C PHE A 458 -42.21 -36.11 38.83
N GLU A 459 -41.85 -37.19 39.50
CA GLU A 459 -40.44 -37.44 39.88
C GLU A 459 -39.55 -37.63 38.67
N LYS A 460 -40.04 -38.34 37.65
CA LYS A 460 -39.35 -38.48 36.38
C LYS A 460 -39.21 -37.15 35.66
N LEU A 461 -40.25 -36.30 35.62
CA LEU A 461 -40.18 -34.95 35.08
C LEU A 461 -39.09 -34.09 35.80
N ASN A 462 -39.05 -34.16 37.12
CA ASN A 462 -38.03 -33.48 37.90
C ASN A 462 -36.62 -33.95 37.57
N GLN A 463 -36.44 -35.26 37.36
CA GLN A 463 -35.16 -35.83 36.93
C GLN A 463 -34.77 -35.36 35.52
N GLU A 464 -35.71 -35.39 34.53
CA GLU A 464 -35.48 -34.90 33.17
C GLU A 464 -35.04 -33.41 33.16
N ILE A 465 -35.68 -32.57 34.00
CA ILE A 465 -35.33 -31.15 34.13
C ILE A 465 -33.93 -30.98 34.72
N ARG A 466 -33.56 -31.79 35.72
CA ARG A 466 -32.20 -31.74 36.30
C ARG A 466 -31.12 -32.14 35.29
N GLU A 467 -31.35 -33.20 34.54
CA GLU A 467 -30.45 -33.68 33.50
C GLU A 467 -30.24 -32.64 32.41
N ILE A 468 -31.29 -31.95 31.97
CA ILE A 468 -31.20 -30.81 31.04
C ILE A 468 -30.39 -29.68 31.64
N SER A 469 -30.60 -29.36 32.91
CA SER A 469 -29.82 -28.30 33.60
C SER A 469 -28.33 -28.64 33.68
N GLU A 470 -27.97 -29.88 33.99
CA GLU A 470 -26.58 -30.34 33.99
C GLU A 470 -25.96 -30.31 32.60
N PHE A 471 -26.71 -30.76 31.58
CA PHE A 471 -26.25 -30.69 30.19
C PHE A 471 -25.97 -29.24 29.75
N LEU A 472 -26.87 -28.30 30.06
CA LEU A 472 -26.66 -26.88 29.76
C LEU A 472 -25.43 -26.31 30.44
N LYS A 473 -25.13 -26.73 31.68
CA LYS A 473 -23.90 -26.38 32.37
C LYS A 473 -22.66 -26.95 31.66
N LEU A 474 -22.69 -28.18 31.19
CA LEU A 474 -21.59 -28.83 30.45
C LEU A 474 -21.38 -28.15 29.09
N GLU A 475 -22.42 -27.76 28.40
CA GLU A 475 -22.34 -27.06 27.11
C GLU A 475 -21.80 -25.61 27.30
N ALA A 476 -22.18 -24.92 28.38
CA ALA A 476 -21.64 -23.60 28.74
C ALA A 476 -20.14 -23.64 29.07
N ILE A 477 -19.63 -24.78 29.57
CA ILE A 477 -18.20 -24.99 29.87
C ILE A 477 -17.41 -25.38 28.60
N GLY A 478 -18.04 -25.48 27.43
CA GLY A 478 -17.36 -25.68 26.13
C GLY A 478 -17.03 -27.13 25.76
N LYS A 479 -17.60 -28.14 26.42
CA LYS A 479 -17.52 -29.55 26.00
C LYS A 479 -18.46 -29.83 24.82
N LYS A 480 -18.04 -29.46 23.61
CA LYS A 480 -18.78 -29.65 22.34
C LYS A 480 -18.92 -31.11 21.87
N GLU A 481 -18.58 -32.08 22.69
CA GLU A 481 -18.40 -33.48 22.27
C GLU A 481 -19.53 -34.41 22.73
N VAL A 482 -20.56 -33.90 23.40
CA VAL A 482 -21.67 -34.70 23.93
C VAL A 482 -23.00 -34.31 23.32
N LEU A 483 -23.94 -35.27 23.26
CA LEU A 483 -25.31 -35.08 22.80
C LEU A 483 -26.28 -35.62 23.86
N LEU A 484 -27.17 -34.77 24.35
CA LEU A 484 -28.30 -35.19 25.19
C LEU A 484 -29.50 -35.54 24.32
N LEU A 485 -30.06 -36.71 24.46
CA LEU A 485 -31.32 -37.14 23.84
C LEU A 485 -32.51 -36.75 24.71
N GLY A 486 -33.70 -36.69 24.12
CA GLY A 486 -34.96 -36.46 24.86
C GLY A 486 -35.32 -37.60 25.81
N SER A 487 -34.62 -38.73 25.78
CA SER A 487 -34.68 -39.80 26.75
C SER A 487 -33.85 -39.58 28.03
N GLY A 488 -33.06 -38.47 28.08
CA GLY A 488 -32.10 -38.22 29.16
C GLY A 488 -30.71 -38.86 28.93
N LEU A 489 -30.54 -39.67 27.89
CA LEU A 489 -29.26 -40.32 27.60
C LEU A 489 -28.25 -39.32 27.04
N ILE A 490 -27.04 -39.28 27.63
CA ILE A 490 -25.90 -38.46 27.15
C ILE A 490 -24.99 -39.36 26.33
N LEU A 491 -24.81 -39.01 25.05
CA LEU A 491 -23.94 -39.69 24.09
C LEU A 491 -22.64 -38.95 23.90
N ASP A 492 -21.50 -39.68 23.90
CA ASP A 492 -20.20 -39.15 23.51
C ASP A 492 -20.01 -39.26 21.98
N LEU A 493 -20.03 -38.15 21.29
CA LEU A 493 -19.90 -38.07 19.82
C LEU A 493 -18.49 -38.46 19.28
N ASN A 494 -17.52 -38.77 20.15
CA ASN A 494 -16.27 -39.37 19.73
C ASN A 494 -16.36 -40.86 19.41
N ARG A 495 -17.39 -41.53 19.91
CA ARG A 495 -17.63 -42.93 19.63
C ARG A 495 -18.10 -43.17 18.19
N PRO A 496 -17.95 -44.39 17.66
CA PRO A 496 -18.42 -44.76 16.34
C PRO A 496 -19.92 -44.49 16.15
N LEU A 497 -20.31 -43.95 14.96
CA LEU A 497 -21.72 -43.57 14.70
C LEU A 497 -22.67 -44.73 14.80
N HIS A 498 -22.29 -45.91 14.31
CA HIS A 498 -23.17 -47.09 14.39
C HIS A 498 -23.47 -47.48 15.83
N ASP A 499 -22.49 -47.40 16.76
CA ASP A 499 -22.70 -47.65 18.19
C ASP A 499 -23.70 -46.63 18.78
N LEU A 500 -23.50 -45.34 18.44
CA LEU A 500 -24.41 -44.27 18.87
C LEU A 500 -25.85 -44.53 18.36
N LEU A 501 -26.01 -44.98 17.12
CA LEU A 501 -27.34 -45.30 16.56
C LEU A 501 -28.02 -46.47 17.29
N TYR A 502 -27.26 -47.49 17.73
CA TYR A 502 -27.80 -48.57 18.57
C TYR A 502 -28.30 -48.04 19.91
N GLU A 503 -27.57 -47.13 20.55
CA GLU A 503 -27.99 -46.52 21.82
C GLU A 503 -29.21 -45.62 21.64
N VAL A 504 -29.20 -44.75 20.60
CA VAL A 504 -30.37 -43.90 20.27
C VAL A 504 -31.64 -44.75 20.07
N TYR A 505 -31.53 -45.83 19.30
CA TYR A 505 -32.66 -46.72 19.04
C TYR A 505 -33.21 -47.32 20.34
N SER A 506 -32.35 -47.92 21.18
CA SER A 506 -32.74 -48.57 22.42
C SER A 506 -33.39 -47.60 23.39
N SER A 507 -32.67 -46.50 23.67
CA SER A 507 -33.11 -45.47 24.62
C SER A 507 -34.43 -44.80 24.20
N THR A 508 -34.64 -44.60 22.89
CA THR A 508 -35.89 -44.00 22.39
C THR A 508 -37.09 -44.94 22.51
N LEU A 509 -36.89 -46.24 22.23
CA LEU A 509 -37.99 -47.23 22.32
C LEU A 509 -38.34 -47.64 23.76
N GLU A 510 -37.47 -47.37 24.73
CA GLU A 510 -37.69 -47.59 26.17
C GLU A 510 -38.44 -46.43 26.83
N ARG A 511 -38.63 -45.31 26.12
CA ARG A 511 -39.36 -44.15 26.67
C ARG A 511 -40.81 -44.49 26.95
N LYS A 512 -41.20 -44.31 28.19
CA LYS A 512 -42.61 -44.36 28.61
C LYS A 512 -43.35 -43.11 28.13
N GLY A 513 -44.64 -43.21 27.85
CA GLY A 513 -45.47 -42.09 27.41
C GLY A 513 -45.70 -42.01 25.90
N PHE A 514 -45.25 -43.00 25.15
CA PHE A 514 -45.59 -43.18 23.74
C PHE A 514 -46.57 -44.38 23.59
N GLU A 515 -47.87 -44.09 23.54
CA GLU A 515 -48.92 -45.12 23.48
C GLU A 515 -48.71 -46.17 22.36
N CYS A 516 -48.17 -45.75 21.23
CA CYS A 516 -47.91 -46.66 20.12
C CYS A 516 -46.77 -47.65 20.38
N PHE A 517 -45.83 -47.36 21.33
CA PHE A 517 -44.73 -48.28 21.66
C PHE A 517 -45.23 -49.48 22.50
N GLU A 518 -46.32 -49.31 23.25
CA GLU A 518 -46.90 -50.39 24.05
C GLU A 518 -47.50 -51.55 23.19
N THR A 519 -47.90 -51.25 21.95
CA THR A 519 -48.43 -52.22 20.99
C THR A 519 -47.38 -52.98 20.19
N LEU A 520 -46.08 -52.61 20.31
CA LEU A 520 -44.93 -53.15 19.56
C LEU A 520 -44.62 -54.58 20.00
N LYS A 521 -44.70 -55.51 19.05
CA LYS A 521 -44.36 -56.93 19.24
C LYS A 521 -42.97 -57.25 18.64
N VAL A 522 -42.59 -56.59 17.58
CA VAL A 522 -41.35 -56.85 16.83
C VAL A 522 -40.51 -55.55 16.69
N LYS A 523 -39.32 -55.58 17.24
CA LYS A 523 -38.34 -54.49 17.20
C LYS A 523 -37.09 -54.97 16.47
N VAL A 524 -36.77 -54.41 15.29
CA VAL A 524 -35.63 -54.82 14.48
C VAL A 524 -34.69 -53.63 14.31
N ARG A 525 -33.42 -53.83 14.52
CA ARG A 525 -32.36 -52.82 14.27
C ARG A 525 -31.12 -53.48 13.69
N ASP A 526 -30.52 -52.78 12.73
CA ASP A 526 -29.20 -53.15 12.21
C ASP A 526 -28.52 -51.88 11.61
N PHE A 527 -27.33 -51.57 12.07
CA PHE A 527 -26.58 -50.39 11.63
C PHE A 527 -25.17 -50.81 11.22
N ALA A 528 -24.92 -50.88 9.91
CA ALA A 528 -23.62 -51.18 9.37
C ALA A 528 -22.59 -50.10 9.76
N PRO A 529 -21.34 -50.49 10.06
CA PRO A 529 -20.26 -49.53 10.29
C PRO A 529 -20.06 -48.57 9.09
N ILE A 530 -19.81 -47.31 9.39
CA ILE A 530 -19.62 -46.26 8.38
C ILE A 530 -18.18 -45.71 8.47
N ASP A 531 -17.58 -45.38 7.34
CA ASP A 531 -16.31 -44.65 7.34
C ASP A 531 -16.53 -43.20 7.78
N GLU A 532 -16.18 -42.90 9.01
CA GLU A 532 -16.40 -41.60 9.66
C GLU A 532 -15.38 -40.55 9.35
N LYS A 533 -14.34 -40.87 8.55
CA LYS A 533 -13.26 -39.95 8.19
C LYS A 533 -13.78 -38.65 7.57
N TYR A 534 -14.97 -38.67 7.05
CA TYR A 534 -15.61 -37.53 6.39
C TYR A 534 -16.84 -36.97 7.11
N LEU A 535 -17.15 -37.49 8.32
CA LEU A 535 -18.27 -37.01 9.15
C LEU A 535 -17.72 -36.13 10.29
N ASN A 536 -18.16 -34.89 10.33
CA ASN A 536 -17.87 -34.04 11.48
C ASN A 536 -18.87 -34.25 12.62
N LYS A 537 -18.51 -33.80 13.84
CA LYS A 537 -19.34 -33.98 15.05
C LYS A 537 -20.74 -33.35 14.91
N LYS A 538 -20.90 -32.26 14.18
CA LYS A 538 -22.21 -31.62 13.90
C LYS A 538 -23.09 -32.51 13.02
N GLN A 539 -22.49 -33.20 12.07
CA GLN A 539 -23.20 -34.16 11.21
C GLN A 539 -23.58 -35.41 11.99
N LYS A 540 -22.69 -36.00 12.81
CA LYS A 540 -23.01 -37.11 13.70
C LYS A 540 -24.17 -36.78 14.64
N ARG A 541 -24.13 -35.62 15.30
CA ARG A 541 -25.24 -35.10 16.14
C ARG A 541 -26.55 -35.05 15.35
N GLY A 542 -26.54 -34.50 14.15
CA GLY A 542 -27.73 -34.41 13.31
C GLY A 542 -28.32 -35.76 12.94
N ILE A 543 -27.48 -36.77 12.61
CA ILE A 543 -27.91 -38.13 12.26
C ILE A 543 -28.54 -38.85 13.47
N CYS A 544 -27.96 -38.73 14.67
CA CYS A 544 -28.51 -39.27 15.90
C CYS A 544 -29.88 -38.64 16.20
N LEU A 545 -30.03 -37.34 16.10
CA LEU A 545 -31.29 -36.61 16.30
C LEU A 545 -32.34 -36.99 15.24
N PHE A 546 -31.95 -37.24 14.00
CA PHE A 546 -32.83 -37.73 12.95
C PHE A 546 -33.43 -39.08 13.32
N LEU A 547 -32.63 -40.05 13.80
CA LEU A 547 -33.10 -41.36 14.21
C LEU A 547 -34.04 -41.26 15.42
N GLU A 548 -33.68 -40.44 16.44
CA GLU A 548 -34.55 -40.19 17.59
C GLU A 548 -35.90 -39.63 17.15
N GLU A 549 -35.92 -38.59 16.32
CA GLU A 549 -37.15 -37.94 15.84
C GLU A 549 -38.01 -38.90 15.01
N ALA A 550 -37.40 -39.70 14.13
CA ALA A 550 -38.13 -40.69 13.33
C ALA A 550 -38.79 -41.75 14.20
N LEU A 551 -38.09 -42.25 15.23
CA LEU A 551 -38.65 -43.21 16.20
C LEU A 551 -39.74 -42.56 17.08
N CYS A 552 -39.53 -41.34 17.56
CA CYS A 552 -40.55 -40.59 18.31
C CYS A 552 -41.82 -40.38 17.48
N ASN A 553 -41.72 -40.14 16.19
CA ASN A 553 -42.86 -40.02 15.29
C ASN A 553 -43.63 -41.34 15.16
N VAL A 554 -42.95 -42.50 15.17
CA VAL A 554 -43.62 -43.82 15.27
C VAL A 554 -44.41 -43.93 16.59
N GLY A 555 -43.76 -43.57 17.70
CA GLY A 555 -44.39 -43.62 19.04
C GLY A 555 -45.61 -42.71 19.19
N LYS A 556 -45.61 -41.55 18.52
CA LYS A 556 -46.69 -40.56 18.59
C LYS A 556 -47.87 -40.84 17.62
N HIS A 557 -47.56 -41.35 16.43
CA HIS A 557 -48.50 -41.28 15.31
C HIS A 557 -48.83 -42.62 14.66
N ALA A 558 -48.06 -43.70 14.88
CA ALA A 558 -48.24 -44.98 14.23
C ALA A 558 -49.28 -45.87 14.96
N GLN A 559 -50.51 -45.44 15.01
CA GLN A 559 -51.60 -46.17 15.68
C GLN A 559 -51.70 -47.63 15.20
N GLY A 560 -51.74 -48.57 16.15
CA GLY A 560 -51.83 -50.00 15.88
C GLY A 560 -50.54 -50.62 15.33
N VAL A 561 -49.42 -49.98 15.53
CA VAL A 561 -48.10 -50.50 15.11
C VAL A 561 -47.72 -51.73 15.89
N LYS A 562 -47.30 -52.78 15.20
CA LYS A 562 -46.84 -54.04 15.79
C LYS A 562 -45.37 -54.32 15.50
N ARG A 563 -44.77 -53.62 14.49
CA ARG A 563 -43.39 -53.80 14.05
C ARG A 563 -42.75 -52.50 13.71
N VAL A 564 -41.57 -52.25 14.26
CA VAL A 564 -40.68 -51.14 13.88
C VAL A 564 -39.33 -51.70 13.47
N GLN A 565 -38.75 -51.14 12.42
CA GLN A 565 -37.44 -51.50 11.89
C GLN A 565 -36.65 -50.23 11.69
N ALA A 566 -35.40 -50.20 12.16
CA ALA A 566 -34.44 -49.16 11.84
C ALA A 566 -33.20 -49.84 11.24
N TRP A 567 -32.79 -49.34 10.10
CA TRP A 567 -31.72 -49.94 9.31
C TRP A 567 -30.78 -48.90 8.77
N GLY A 568 -29.45 -49.14 8.91
CA GLY A 568 -28.39 -48.30 8.34
C GLY A 568 -27.43 -49.16 7.51
N ALA A 569 -27.43 -48.99 6.19
CA ALA A 569 -26.59 -49.79 5.30
C ALA A 569 -26.13 -49.01 4.05
N TYR A 570 -25.08 -49.51 3.42
CA TYR A 570 -24.61 -49.02 2.12
C TYR A 570 -25.48 -49.60 0.99
N SER A 571 -25.93 -48.73 0.10
CA SER A 571 -26.65 -49.08 -1.11
C SER A 571 -26.24 -48.10 -2.22
N ALA A 572 -25.78 -48.59 -3.36
CA ALA A 572 -25.39 -47.82 -4.54
C ALA A 572 -24.46 -46.61 -4.19
N ASN A 573 -23.37 -46.84 -3.47
CA ASN A 573 -22.40 -45.84 -2.99
C ASN A 573 -22.94 -44.79 -1.99
N GLN A 574 -24.14 -44.95 -1.50
CA GLN A 574 -24.74 -44.09 -0.48
C GLN A 574 -24.96 -44.87 0.81
N TYR A 575 -24.79 -44.23 1.95
CA TYR A 575 -25.28 -44.76 3.20
C TYR A 575 -26.72 -44.32 3.37
N LYS A 576 -27.63 -45.30 3.63
CA LYS A 576 -29.04 -45.07 3.84
C LYS A 576 -29.41 -45.45 5.27
N LEU A 577 -29.99 -44.51 6.01
CA LEU A 577 -30.54 -44.71 7.32
C LEU A 577 -32.04 -44.53 7.24
N TRP A 578 -32.79 -45.58 7.56
CA TRP A 578 -34.24 -45.51 7.51
C TRP A 578 -34.93 -46.14 8.72
N VAL A 579 -36.11 -45.63 9.02
CA VAL A 579 -37.05 -46.17 10.02
C VAL A 579 -38.34 -46.52 9.30
N LYS A 580 -38.81 -47.76 9.49
CA LYS A 580 -40.01 -48.31 8.89
C LYS A 580 -40.95 -48.85 9.98
N ASP A 581 -42.21 -48.51 9.93
CA ASP A 581 -43.25 -49.04 10.77
C ASP A 581 -44.38 -49.68 9.95
N ASN A 582 -45.28 -50.46 10.61
CA ASN A 582 -46.50 -51.04 10.02
C ASN A 582 -47.76 -50.45 10.64
N GLY A 583 -47.73 -49.22 11.11
CA GLY A 583 -48.86 -48.50 11.69
C GLY A 583 -49.87 -47.95 10.68
N ALA A 584 -50.66 -46.98 11.08
CA ALA A 584 -51.74 -46.39 10.27
C ALA A 584 -51.32 -45.60 9.04
N GLY A 585 -49.98 -45.35 8.85
CA GLY A 585 -49.43 -44.50 7.76
C GLY A 585 -49.56 -42.98 8.03
N ILE A 586 -49.24 -42.17 7.04
CA ILE A 586 -49.23 -40.70 7.14
C ILE A 586 -50.68 -40.18 6.95
N LYS A 587 -51.21 -39.50 7.97
CA LYS A 587 -52.58 -38.90 7.94
C LYS A 587 -52.59 -37.45 7.39
N SER A 588 -51.42 -36.76 7.27
CA SER A 588 -51.34 -35.37 6.83
C SER A 588 -50.03 -35.10 6.10
N ASN A 589 -50.09 -34.44 4.95
CA ASN A 589 -48.95 -34.04 4.17
C ASN A 589 -48.35 -32.68 4.63
N LEU A 590 -48.82 -32.11 5.74
CA LEU A 590 -48.26 -30.86 6.27
C LEU A 590 -46.84 -31.06 6.78
N GLU A 591 -45.93 -30.21 6.34
CA GLU A 591 -44.54 -30.22 6.79
C GLU A 591 -44.42 -29.68 8.22
N ASN A 592 -44.21 -30.57 9.17
CA ASN A 592 -43.91 -30.23 10.55
C ASN A 592 -42.43 -29.85 10.73
N LYS A 593 -42.10 -29.27 11.88
CA LYS A 593 -40.73 -28.84 12.24
C LYS A 593 -39.68 -29.95 12.08
N GLY A 594 -40.01 -31.19 12.49
CA GLY A 594 -39.14 -32.37 12.34
C GLY A 594 -38.81 -32.69 10.88
N THR A 595 -39.78 -32.59 9.97
CA THR A 595 -39.57 -32.79 8.52
C THR A 595 -38.66 -31.71 7.93
N LYS A 596 -38.81 -30.43 8.34
CA LYS A 596 -37.95 -29.34 7.91
C LYS A 596 -36.50 -29.54 8.39
N ASN A 597 -36.32 -29.99 9.63
CA ASN A 597 -34.98 -30.26 10.20
C ASN A 597 -34.30 -31.43 9.47
N SER A 598 -35.05 -32.49 9.15
CA SER A 598 -34.53 -33.63 8.38
C SER A 598 -34.12 -33.25 6.96
N LYS A 599 -34.89 -32.40 6.28
CA LYS A 599 -34.52 -31.84 4.97
C LYS A 599 -33.25 -30.95 5.04
N ALA A 600 -33.15 -30.12 6.08
CA ALA A 600 -31.98 -29.29 6.31
C ALA A 600 -30.72 -30.13 6.59
N LEU A 601 -30.87 -31.22 7.36
CA LEU A 601 -29.79 -32.19 7.60
C LEU A 601 -29.33 -32.85 6.30
N ALA A 602 -30.29 -33.35 5.50
CA ALA A 602 -30.00 -33.96 4.21
C ALA A 602 -29.22 -33.02 3.31
N LYS A 603 -29.60 -31.75 3.23
CA LYS A 603 -28.83 -30.71 2.49
C LYS A 603 -27.41 -30.51 3.03
N ARG A 604 -27.21 -30.53 4.36
CA ARG A 604 -25.87 -30.44 5.00
C ARG A 604 -25.02 -31.68 4.73
N LEU A 605 -25.63 -32.85 4.58
CA LEU A 605 -24.94 -34.09 4.21
C LEU A 605 -24.80 -34.28 2.71
N LYS A 606 -25.24 -33.33 1.89
CA LYS A 606 -25.35 -33.41 0.42
C LYS A 606 -26.07 -34.71 -0.01
N GLY A 607 -27.09 -35.04 0.74
CA GLY A 607 -27.91 -36.23 0.56
C GLY A 607 -29.38 -35.90 0.38
N ASN A 608 -30.22 -36.92 0.48
CA ASN A 608 -31.68 -36.81 0.31
C ASN A 608 -32.41 -37.26 1.55
N PHE A 609 -33.59 -36.67 1.78
CA PHE A 609 -34.55 -37.08 2.78
C PHE A 609 -35.84 -37.47 2.07
N HIS A 610 -36.37 -38.66 2.41
CA HIS A 610 -37.62 -39.19 1.88
C HIS A 610 -38.50 -39.67 3.01
N ARG A 611 -39.85 -39.43 2.92
CA ARG A 611 -40.85 -39.90 3.85
C ARG A 611 -42.13 -40.21 3.08
N GLU A 612 -42.59 -41.46 3.15
CA GLU A 612 -43.76 -41.90 2.43
C GLU A 612 -44.57 -42.95 3.21
N SER A 613 -45.85 -43.12 2.86
CA SER A 613 -46.69 -44.23 3.34
C SER A 613 -46.44 -45.49 2.52
N ILE A 614 -46.44 -46.64 3.19
CA ILE A 614 -46.18 -47.94 2.56
C ILE A 614 -47.47 -48.70 2.45
N THR A 615 -47.68 -49.39 1.32
CA THR A 615 -48.80 -50.35 1.12
C THR A 615 -48.43 -51.71 1.73
N PRO A 616 -49.37 -52.43 2.43
CA PRO A 616 -50.77 -52.03 2.70
C PRO A 616 -50.97 -51.11 3.89
N ARG A 617 -49.95 -50.93 4.79
CA ARG A 617 -49.97 -50.03 5.95
C ARG A 617 -48.56 -49.75 6.42
N GLY A 618 -48.29 -48.51 6.89
CA GLY A 618 -47.09 -48.12 7.54
C GLY A 618 -46.45 -46.86 6.95
N THR A 619 -45.31 -46.44 7.54
CA THR A 619 -44.51 -45.33 7.09
C THR A 619 -43.04 -45.73 6.94
N ILE A 620 -42.35 -45.22 5.95
CA ILE A 620 -40.88 -45.22 5.86
C ILE A 620 -40.36 -43.79 5.90
N CYS A 621 -39.31 -43.60 6.67
CA CYS A 621 -38.57 -42.33 6.77
C CYS A 621 -37.10 -42.64 6.52
N GLU A 622 -36.55 -42.13 5.42
CA GLU A 622 -35.20 -42.43 4.93
C GLU A 622 -34.35 -41.15 4.83
N LEU A 623 -33.11 -41.22 5.30
CA LEU A 623 -32.05 -40.25 5.10
C LEU A 623 -30.91 -40.96 4.36
N SER A 624 -30.49 -40.42 3.21
CA SER A 624 -29.39 -40.99 2.42
C SER A 624 -28.31 -39.95 2.14
N TRP A 625 -27.01 -40.33 2.18
CA TRP A 625 -25.90 -39.48 1.87
C TRP A 625 -24.67 -40.25 1.39
N MET A 626 -23.75 -39.58 0.71
CA MET A 626 -22.48 -40.19 0.27
C MET A 626 -21.36 -39.91 1.31
N PRO A 627 -20.81 -40.92 1.98
CA PRO A 627 -19.70 -40.77 2.90
C PRO A 627 -18.36 -40.75 2.15
N THR A 628 -18.11 -39.75 1.27
CA THR A 628 -16.89 -39.67 0.46
C THR A 628 -16.22 -38.28 0.50
N LYS A 629 -14.96 -38.24 0.03
CA LYS A 629 -14.05 -37.08 0.04
C LYS A 629 -14.55 -35.86 -0.76
N TYR A 630 -15.64 -35.98 -1.50
CA TYR A 630 -16.23 -34.93 -2.34
C TYR A 630 -17.37 -34.17 -1.66
N LEU A 631 -17.39 -34.18 -0.35
CA LEU A 631 -18.31 -33.40 0.49
C LEU A 631 -17.64 -32.10 0.95
#